data_008d85faf1d9f35917a55f357461ea1d
#
_entry.id   008d85faf1d9f35917a55f357461ea1d
#
_cell.length_a   1.000
_cell.length_b   1.000
_cell.length_c   1.000
_cell.angle_alpha   90.00
_cell.angle_beta   90.00
_cell.angle_gamma   90.00
#
_symmetry.space_group_name_H-M   'P 1'
#
loop_
_entity.id
_entity.type
_entity.pdbx_description
1 polymer ?
#
loop_
_entity_poly.entity_id
_entity_poly.type
_entity_poly.pdbx_seq_one_letter_code
_entity_poly.pdbx_strand_id
1 'polypeptide(L)'
;MELIHTIYEPSGAGPHPTMLTLHGRGANAFDLLGLAPYICNGKFLMICPQGPLETPIGPGAVGYAWYPMSMGGPPDVGAILSSREKLQDFLDACLNRYPIDSKKLVVLGFSQGGVMAYSLALSNPERFAALAVLSSWLPTELISVLSIGEPVQSLPTLVQHGSQDQLIEVQRARDSAEKLRALRVPLTYREYDMGHEITPRSLSDLSTWLDETVMKTGS
;
A
#
# COMPACT_ATOMS: atom_id res chain seq x y z
N MET A 1 20.24 1.91 -3.74
CA MET A 1 20.38 2.40 -2.33
C MET A 1 19.37 1.64 -1.50
N GLU A 2 19.80 0.97 -0.44
CA GLU A 2 18.90 0.20 0.43
C GLU A 2 18.04 1.14 1.26
N LEU A 3 16.69 0.96 1.23
CA LEU A 3 15.79 1.72 2.09
C LEU A 3 15.89 1.21 3.53
N ILE A 4 15.92 2.13 4.50
CA ILE A 4 15.72 1.79 5.91
C ILE A 4 14.36 1.12 6.03
N HIS A 5 14.25 0.03 6.78
CA HIS A 5 13.00 -0.68 6.94
C HIS A 5 12.95 -1.44 8.27
N THR A 6 11.75 -1.75 8.68
CA THR A 6 11.45 -2.68 9.78
C THR A 6 10.75 -3.91 9.26
N ILE A 7 10.84 -5.00 10.01
CA ILE A 7 10.12 -6.23 9.71
C ILE A 7 9.37 -6.75 10.93
N TYR A 8 8.25 -7.42 10.69
CA TYR A 8 7.64 -8.38 11.61
C TYR A 8 7.72 -9.74 10.94
N GLU A 9 8.38 -10.69 11.59
CA GLU A 9 8.55 -12.05 11.09
C GLU A 9 7.61 -13.00 11.84
N PRO A 10 6.72 -13.72 11.15
CA PRO A 10 5.84 -14.70 11.79
C PRO A 10 6.66 -15.91 12.26
N SER A 11 6.08 -16.70 13.17
CA SER A 11 6.69 -17.95 13.61
C SER A 11 6.74 -19.01 12.50
N GLY A 12 7.79 -19.83 12.47
CA GLY A 12 7.98 -20.89 11.50
C GLY A 12 9.10 -20.62 10.51
N ALA A 13 9.44 -21.59 9.70
CA ALA A 13 10.61 -21.54 8.82
C ALA A 13 10.38 -20.82 7.47
N GLY A 14 9.15 -20.45 7.12
CA GLY A 14 8.81 -19.88 5.80
C GLY A 14 8.86 -20.91 4.66
N PRO A 15 8.69 -20.50 3.37
CA PRO A 15 8.41 -19.10 3.01
C PRO A 15 7.06 -18.60 3.54
N HIS A 16 7.00 -17.32 3.87
CA HIS A 16 5.81 -16.71 4.47
C HIS A 16 5.02 -15.88 3.45
N PRO A 17 3.67 -15.88 3.50
CA PRO A 17 2.89 -14.81 2.89
C PRO A 17 3.46 -13.49 3.33
N THR A 18 3.66 -12.56 2.40
CA THR A 18 4.42 -11.33 2.70
C THR A 18 3.62 -10.10 2.34
N MET A 19 3.73 -9.08 3.18
CA MET A 19 3.09 -7.78 2.97
C MET A 19 4.14 -6.66 2.97
N LEU A 20 4.29 -6.00 1.82
CA LEU A 20 5.02 -4.75 1.71
C LEU A 20 4.08 -3.62 2.14
N THR A 21 4.40 -2.93 3.25
CA THR A 21 3.54 -1.88 3.81
C THR A 21 4.15 -0.50 3.68
N LEU A 22 3.42 0.41 3.05
CA LEU A 22 3.87 1.75 2.70
C LEU A 22 3.13 2.78 3.56
N HIS A 23 3.85 3.45 4.44
CA HIS A 23 3.31 4.41 5.40
C HIS A 23 2.84 5.73 4.77
N GLY A 24 2.03 6.50 5.48
CA GLY A 24 1.59 7.83 5.10
C GLY A 24 2.69 8.89 5.24
N ARG A 25 2.46 10.08 4.65
CA ARG A 25 3.38 11.22 4.79
C ARG A 25 3.55 11.62 6.24
N GLY A 26 4.78 11.85 6.65
CA GLY A 26 5.12 12.26 8.03
C GLY A 26 5.33 11.11 9.00
N ALA A 27 5.02 9.88 8.60
CA ALA A 27 5.27 8.68 9.38
C ALA A 27 6.68 8.10 9.11
N ASN A 28 6.90 6.84 9.47
CA ASN A 28 8.18 6.14 9.30
C ASN A 28 7.95 4.62 9.19
N ALA A 29 9.05 3.86 9.13
CA ALA A 29 9.04 2.40 8.99
C ALA A 29 8.32 1.63 10.13
N PHE A 30 8.06 2.25 11.27
CA PHE A 30 7.37 1.60 12.41
C PHE A 30 5.86 1.80 12.39
N ASP A 31 5.35 2.75 11.62
CA ASP A 31 3.97 3.22 11.66
C ASP A 31 2.94 2.08 11.50
N LEU A 32 3.06 1.30 10.45
CA LEU A 32 2.13 0.21 10.14
C LEU A 32 2.54 -1.14 10.72
N LEU A 33 3.74 -1.25 11.30
CA LEU A 33 4.26 -2.51 11.83
C LEU A 33 3.38 -3.07 12.95
N GLY A 34 2.79 -2.20 13.77
CA GLY A 34 1.88 -2.57 14.84
C GLY A 34 0.58 -3.27 14.40
N LEU A 35 0.26 -3.25 13.11
CA LEU A 35 -0.90 -3.95 12.56
C LEU A 35 -0.66 -5.46 12.38
N ALA A 36 0.61 -5.90 12.33
CA ALA A 36 1.00 -7.27 12.01
C ALA A 36 0.26 -8.34 12.83
N PRO A 37 0.14 -8.26 14.16
CA PRO A 37 -0.55 -9.29 14.95
C PRO A 37 -2.04 -9.43 14.60
N TYR A 38 -2.66 -8.37 14.10
CA TYR A 38 -4.11 -8.32 13.82
C TYR A 38 -4.48 -8.73 12.40
N ILE A 39 -3.51 -8.79 11.49
CA ILE A 39 -3.72 -9.21 10.09
C ILE A 39 -3.49 -10.72 9.98
N CYS A 40 -4.54 -11.47 9.63
CA CYS A 40 -4.50 -12.93 9.48
C CYS A 40 -3.79 -13.64 10.64
N ASN A 41 -4.02 -13.17 11.89
CA ASN A 41 -3.41 -13.69 13.12
C ASN A 41 -1.86 -13.68 13.08
N GLY A 42 -1.25 -12.65 12.54
CA GLY A 42 0.20 -12.48 12.47
C GLY A 42 0.93 -13.45 11.53
N LYS A 43 0.26 -13.99 10.52
CA LYS A 43 0.85 -14.96 9.58
C LYS A 43 1.64 -14.30 8.44
N PHE A 44 1.51 -13.01 8.22
CA PHE A 44 2.28 -12.31 7.21
C PHE A 44 3.66 -11.89 7.72
N LEU A 45 4.69 -12.15 6.94
CA LEU A 45 5.94 -11.39 7.03
C LEU A 45 5.63 -9.97 6.58
N MET A 46 5.68 -8.99 7.49
CA MET A 46 5.51 -7.59 7.11
C MET A 46 6.87 -6.92 6.91
N ILE A 47 7.02 -6.25 5.79
CA ILE A 47 8.21 -5.47 5.43
C ILE A 47 7.76 -4.01 5.26
N CYS A 48 8.26 -3.14 6.12
CA CYS A 48 7.84 -1.74 6.22
C CYS A 48 9.01 -0.82 5.88
N PRO A 49 9.24 -0.49 4.60
CA PRO A 49 10.28 0.47 4.23
C PRO A 49 9.89 1.89 4.63
N GLN A 50 10.90 2.72 4.86
CA GLN A 50 10.79 4.14 5.15
C GLN A 50 10.89 4.95 3.86
N GLY A 51 9.98 5.91 3.70
CA GLY A 51 10.03 6.87 2.59
C GLY A 51 11.37 7.60 2.54
N PRO A 52 11.92 7.85 1.34
CA PRO A 52 13.30 8.35 1.19
C PRO A 52 13.47 9.85 1.51
N LEU A 53 12.37 10.58 1.73
CA LEU A 53 12.39 12.03 1.92
C LEU A 53 12.05 12.40 3.36
N GLU A 54 12.97 13.08 4.03
CA GLU A 54 12.64 13.72 5.31
C GLU A 54 11.60 14.83 5.11
N THR A 55 10.66 14.92 6.04
CA THR A 55 9.63 15.95 6.03
C THR A 55 9.39 16.46 7.45
N PRO A 56 9.42 17.78 7.67
CA PRO A 56 9.08 18.35 8.97
C PRO A 56 7.63 18.02 9.35
N ILE A 57 7.40 17.58 10.58
CA ILE A 57 6.08 17.27 11.14
C ILE A 57 5.74 18.11 12.38
N GLY A 58 6.65 19.01 12.75
CA GLY A 58 6.52 19.92 13.89
C GLY A 58 7.89 20.49 14.30
N PRO A 59 7.94 21.36 15.31
CA PRO A 59 9.18 21.91 15.82
C PRO A 59 10.13 20.80 16.31
N GLY A 60 11.27 20.65 15.63
CA GLY A 60 12.29 19.64 15.97
C GLY A 60 11.91 18.18 15.71
N ALA A 61 10.76 17.94 15.06
CA ALA A 61 10.30 16.59 14.72
C ALA A 61 10.34 16.36 13.20
N VAL A 62 10.84 15.19 12.81
CA VAL A 62 11.00 14.77 11.42
C VAL A 62 10.23 13.46 11.21
N GLY A 63 9.44 13.42 10.16
CA GLY A 63 8.86 12.22 9.59
C GLY A 63 9.39 12.00 8.17
N TYR A 64 8.78 11.07 7.45
CA TYR A 64 9.25 10.70 6.12
C TYR A 64 8.12 10.73 5.10
N ALA A 65 8.49 10.88 3.84
CA ALA A 65 7.57 10.93 2.72
C ALA A 65 8.14 10.17 1.52
N TRP A 66 7.25 9.75 0.64
CA TRP A 66 7.62 9.06 -0.60
C TRP A 66 7.93 10.07 -1.71
N TYR A 67 7.17 11.16 -1.76
CA TYR A 67 7.33 12.24 -2.74
C TYR A 67 6.93 13.57 -2.12
N PRO A 68 7.43 14.71 -2.66
CA PRO A 68 7.04 16.04 -2.18
C PRO A 68 5.54 16.27 -2.39
N MET A 69 4.89 16.93 -1.45
CA MET A 69 3.52 17.40 -1.61
C MET A 69 3.49 18.90 -1.74
N SER A 70 2.89 19.41 -2.81
CA SER A 70 2.52 20.82 -2.96
C SER A 70 1.12 21.04 -2.38
N MET A 71 0.97 22.05 -1.54
CA MET A 71 -0.34 22.44 -1.00
C MET A 71 -1.26 22.86 -2.16
N GLY A 72 -2.34 22.09 -2.38
CA GLY A 72 -3.34 22.39 -3.42
C GLY A 72 -2.92 22.18 -4.87
N GLY A 73 -1.71 21.67 -5.13
CA GLY A 73 -1.23 21.34 -6.48
C GLY A 73 -1.43 19.85 -6.84
N PRO A 74 -1.25 19.52 -8.13
CA PRO A 74 -1.21 18.13 -8.56
C PRO A 74 -0.01 17.41 -7.94
N PRO A 75 -0.05 16.07 -7.81
CA PRO A 75 1.07 15.30 -7.30
C PRO A 75 2.27 15.39 -8.25
N ASP A 76 3.47 15.44 -7.69
CA ASP A 76 4.71 15.34 -8.46
C ASP A 76 4.90 13.89 -8.96
N VAL A 77 4.41 13.66 -10.17
CA VAL A 77 4.46 12.32 -10.81
C VAL A 77 5.89 11.87 -11.05
N GLY A 78 6.82 12.77 -11.38
CA GLY A 78 8.23 12.43 -11.55
C GLY A 78 8.85 11.90 -10.25
N ALA A 79 8.56 12.55 -9.12
CA ALA A 79 9.00 12.09 -7.81
C ALA A 79 8.34 10.77 -7.38
N ILE A 80 7.05 10.56 -7.73
CA ILE A 80 6.36 9.28 -7.50
C ILE A 80 7.06 8.15 -8.27
N LEU A 81 7.36 8.35 -9.54
CA LEU A 81 8.02 7.36 -10.39
C LEU A 81 9.44 7.05 -9.88
N SER A 82 10.21 8.07 -9.49
CA SER A 82 11.54 7.86 -8.89
C SER A 82 11.49 7.06 -7.58
N SER A 83 10.50 7.32 -6.72
CA SER A 83 10.31 6.55 -5.49
C SER A 83 9.81 5.13 -5.77
N ARG A 84 9.00 4.93 -6.80
CA ARG A 84 8.60 3.60 -7.26
C ARG A 84 9.80 2.75 -7.69
N GLU A 85 10.73 3.32 -8.45
CA GLU A 85 11.96 2.62 -8.87
C GLU A 85 12.77 2.16 -7.65
N LYS A 86 12.95 3.04 -6.65
CA LYS A 86 13.61 2.68 -5.39
C LYS A 86 12.89 1.55 -4.64
N LEU A 87 11.55 1.56 -4.65
CA LEU A 87 10.75 0.49 -4.04
C LEU A 87 10.86 -0.83 -4.81
N GLN A 88 10.97 -0.80 -6.13
CA GLN A 88 11.20 -1.99 -6.96
C GLN A 88 12.55 -2.62 -6.63
N ASP A 89 13.63 -1.83 -6.67
CA ASP A 89 14.98 -2.29 -6.29
C ASP A 89 15.02 -2.84 -4.86
N PHE A 90 14.34 -2.16 -3.93
CA PHE A 90 14.23 -2.61 -2.55
C PHE A 90 13.49 -3.95 -2.43
N LEU A 91 12.36 -4.11 -3.12
CA LEU A 91 11.61 -5.36 -3.12
C LEU A 91 12.42 -6.51 -3.71
N ASP A 92 13.18 -6.28 -4.79
CA ASP A 92 14.06 -7.27 -5.39
C ASP A 92 15.16 -7.72 -4.41
N ALA A 93 15.72 -6.78 -3.66
CA ALA A 93 16.67 -7.10 -2.59
C ALA A 93 16.01 -7.92 -1.45
N CYS A 94 14.78 -7.57 -1.07
CA CYS A 94 14.03 -8.30 -0.05
C CYS A 94 13.72 -9.75 -0.46
N LEU A 95 13.36 -9.98 -1.72
CA LEU A 95 13.11 -11.34 -2.26
C LEU A 95 14.31 -12.27 -2.14
N ASN A 96 15.52 -11.73 -2.16
CA ASN A 96 16.75 -12.50 -1.97
C ASN A 96 17.16 -12.63 -0.50
N ARG A 97 16.65 -11.77 0.39
CA ARG A 97 17.09 -11.68 1.80
C ARG A 97 16.15 -12.37 2.78
N TYR A 98 14.85 -12.33 2.52
CA TYR A 98 13.82 -12.78 3.46
C TYR A 98 13.07 -14.00 2.91
N PRO A 99 12.49 -14.86 3.79
CA PRO A 99 11.74 -16.04 3.39
C PRO A 99 10.34 -15.68 2.84
N ILE A 100 10.30 -14.99 1.72
CA ILE A 100 9.10 -14.48 1.06
C ILE A 100 8.45 -15.57 0.20
N ASP A 101 7.15 -15.82 0.40
CA ASP A 101 6.32 -16.52 -0.59
C ASP A 101 5.92 -15.53 -1.70
N SER A 102 6.62 -15.57 -2.81
CA SER A 102 6.37 -14.66 -3.94
C SER A 102 4.99 -14.82 -4.58
N LYS A 103 4.30 -15.96 -4.37
CA LYS A 103 2.93 -16.18 -4.83
C LYS A 103 1.88 -15.54 -3.90
N LYS A 104 2.29 -15.16 -2.70
CA LYS A 104 1.45 -14.54 -1.67
C LYS A 104 2.00 -13.17 -1.23
N LEU A 105 2.59 -12.43 -2.17
CA LEU A 105 3.11 -11.08 -1.94
C LEU A 105 2.00 -10.06 -2.12
N VAL A 106 1.69 -9.32 -1.07
CA VAL A 106 0.70 -8.24 -1.04
C VAL A 106 1.41 -6.90 -0.92
N VAL A 107 0.91 -5.87 -1.58
CA VAL A 107 1.29 -4.48 -1.26
C VAL A 107 0.12 -3.76 -0.60
N LEU A 108 0.40 -3.13 0.54
CA LEU A 108 -0.54 -2.31 1.29
C LEU A 108 0.00 -0.89 1.41
N GLY A 109 -0.83 0.10 1.18
CA GLY A 109 -0.45 1.50 1.38
C GLY A 109 -1.52 2.32 2.09
N PHE A 110 -1.08 3.16 3.04
CA PHE A 110 -1.92 4.12 3.73
C PHE A 110 -1.61 5.54 3.26
N SER A 111 -2.64 6.33 2.97
CA SER A 111 -2.51 7.74 2.60
C SER A 111 -1.53 7.93 1.41
N GLN A 112 -0.45 8.68 1.56
CA GLN A 112 0.59 8.83 0.53
C GLN A 112 1.19 7.49 0.09
N GLY A 113 1.36 6.54 1.02
CA GLY A 113 1.79 5.18 0.72
C GLY A 113 0.81 4.41 -0.17
N GLY A 114 -0.49 4.75 -0.13
CA GLY A 114 -1.49 4.17 -1.03
C GLY A 114 -1.31 4.61 -2.48
N VAL A 115 -0.90 5.86 -2.73
CA VAL A 115 -0.53 6.32 -4.07
C VAL A 115 0.70 5.53 -4.59
N MET A 116 1.67 5.28 -3.72
CA MET A 116 2.84 4.45 -4.05
C MET A 116 2.45 2.99 -4.33
N ALA A 117 1.53 2.43 -3.53
CA ALA A 117 1.02 1.08 -3.73
C ALA A 117 0.31 0.93 -5.08
N TYR A 118 -0.52 1.91 -5.46
CA TYR A 118 -1.09 1.96 -6.81
C TYR A 118 -0.01 2.03 -7.88
N SER A 119 0.97 2.94 -7.74
CA SER A 119 2.05 3.09 -8.72
C SER A 119 2.82 1.80 -8.92
N LEU A 120 3.11 1.08 -7.84
CA LEU A 120 3.88 -0.16 -7.87
C LEU A 120 3.08 -1.33 -8.47
N ALA A 121 1.85 -1.54 -7.95
CA ALA A 121 1.04 -2.71 -8.32
C ALA A 121 0.40 -2.60 -9.70
N LEU A 122 -0.07 -1.43 -10.12
CA LEU A 122 -0.68 -1.26 -11.43
C LEU A 122 0.34 -1.32 -12.57
N SER A 123 1.62 -1.04 -12.29
CA SER A 123 2.70 -1.18 -13.29
C SER A 123 3.22 -2.61 -13.44
N ASN A 124 3.12 -3.43 -12.38
CA ASN A 124 3.64 -4.80 -12.34
C ASN A 124 2.67 -5.70 -11.58
N PRO A 125 1.43 -5.85 -12.07
CA PRO A 125 0.36 -6.55 -11.33
C PRO A 125 0.69 -8.02 -11.08
N GLU A 126 1.43 -8.68 -11.96
CA GLU A 126 1.84 -10.07 -11.84
C GLU A 126 2.80 -10.36 -10.68
N ARG A 127 3.40 -9.32 -10.10
CA ARG A 127 4.27 -9.46 -8.91
C ARG A 127 3.49 -9.58 -7.61
N PHE A 128 2.19 -9.24 -7.61
CA PHE A 128 1.41 -9.14 -6.39
C PHE A 128 0.19 -10.04 -6.42
N ALA A 129 -0.01 -10.78 -5.34
CA ALA A 129 -1.22 -11.56 -5.12
C ALA A 129 -2.44 -10.67 -4.83
N ALA A 130 -2.21 -9.47 -4.27
CA ALA A 130 -3.26 -8.50 -3.98
C ALA A 130 -2.70 -7.09 -3.73
N LEU A 131 -3.56 -6.09 -3.93
CA LEU A 131 -3.33 -4.69 -3.60
C LEU A 131 -4.35 -4.24 -2.53
N ALA A 132 -3.88 -3.63 -1.44
CA ALA A 132 -4.74 -3.00 -0.43
C ALA A 132 -4.40 -1.51 -0.28
N VAL A 133 -5.40 -0.65 -0.41
CA VAL A 133 -5.22 0.81 -0.32
C VAL A 133 -6.17 1.39 0.71
N LEU A 134 -5.61 2.07 1.69
CA LEU A 134 -6.32 2.61 2.85
C LEU A 134 -6.21 4.13 2.89
N SER A 135 -7.35 4.83 2.98
CA SER A 135 -7.43 6.29 3.11
C SER A 135 -6.55 7.03 2.09
N SER A 136 -6.68 6.68 0.80
CA SER A 136 -5.82 7.20 -0.27
C SER A 136 -6.62 7.44 -1.55
N TRP A 137 -5.92 7.86 -2.61
CA TRP A 137 -6.52 8.10 -3.94
C TRP A 137 -5.56 7.69 -5.06
N LEU A 138 -6.12 7.46 -6.24
CA LEU A 138 -5.39 7.18 -7.47
C LEU A 138 -5.38 8.44 -8.35
N PRO A 139 -4.24 9.19 -8.42
CA PRO A 139 -4.13 10.39 -9.24
C PRO A 139 -4.35 10.09 -10.72
N THR A 140 -5.09 10.94 -11.42
CA THR A 140 -5.31 10.82 -12.87
C THR A 140 -3.99 10.99 -13.63
N GLU A 141 -3.17 11.92 -13.17
CA GLU A 141 -1.84 12.21 -13.71
C GLU A 141 -0.93 10.98 -13.63
N LEU A 142 -1.05 10.19 -12.57
CA LEU A 142 -0.28 8.96 -12.41
C LEU A 142 -0.74 7.91 -13.42
N ILE A 143 -2.06 7.68 -13.57
CA ILE A 143 -2.59 6.72 -14.55
C ILE A 143 -2.11 7.03 -15.96
N SER A 144 -2.05 8.31 -16.34
CA SER A 144 -1.68 8.73 -17.68
C SER A 144 -0.24 8.37 -18.10
N VAL A 145 0.63 8.11 -17.12
CA VAL A 145 2.04 7.76 -17.33
C VAL A 145 2.39 6.32 -17.03
N LEU A 146 1.47 5.58 -16.37
CA LEU A 146 1.68 4.16 -16.10
C LEU A 146 1.38 3.32 -17.32
N SER A 147 2.25 2.37 -17.63
CA SER A 147 1.99 1.34 -18.63
C SER A 147 1.11 0.25 -18.00
N ILE A 148 -0.19 0.46 -18.00
CA ILE A 148 -1.16 -0.48 -17.40
C ILE A 148 -1.61 -1.46 -18.48
N GLY A 149 -1.27 -2.73 -18.33
CA GLY A 149 -1.65 -3.80 -19.27
C GLY A 149 -2.80 -4.68 -18.73
N GLU A 150 -3.25 -5.62 -19.57
CA GLU A 150 -4.33 -6.57 -19.24
C GLU A 150 -4.12 -7.34 -17.91
N PRO A 151 -2.89 -7.71 -17.49
CA PRO A 151 -2.70 -8.44 -16.23
C PRO A 151 -3.31 -7.78 -15.00
N VAL A 152 -3.56 -6.45 -15.02
CA VAL A 152 -4.24 -5.73 -13.93
C VAL A 152 -5.65 -6.28 -13.65
N GLN A 153 -6.29 -6.92 -14.64
CA GLN A 153 -7.61 -7.54 -14.51
C GLN A 153 -7.60 -8.82 -13.67
N SER A 154 -6.43 -9.30 -13.28
CA SER A 154 -6.25 -10.43 -12.36
C SER A 154 -5.71 -10.03 -11.00
N LEU A 155 -5.59 -8.72 -10.70
CA LEU A 155 -5.07 -8.19 -9.43
C LEU A 155 -6.21 -7.88 -8.46
N PRO A 156 -6.54 -8.75 -7.49
CA PRO A 156 -7.52 -8.44 -6.47
C PRO A 156 -7.13 -7.17 -5.72
N THR A 157 -8.05 -6.21 -5.64
CA THR A 157 -7.76 -4.91 -5.05
C THR A 157 -8.82 -4.54 -4.02
N LEU A 158 -8.38 -4.22 -2.80
CA LEU A 158 -9.19 -3.64 -1.74
C LEU A 158 -8.91 -2.15 -1.62
N VAL A 159 -9.96 -1.33 -1.61
CA VAL A 159 -9.90 0.09 -1.27
C VAL A 159 -10.81 0.35 -0.08
N GLN A 160 -10.25 0.90 0.99
CA GLN A 160 -10.98 1.30 2.20
C GLN A 160 -10.80 2.79 2.46
N HIS A 161 -11.87 3.49 2.80
CA HIS A 161 -11.83 4.93 3.04
C HIS A 161 -12.81 5.39 4.12
N GLY A 162 -12.44 6.45 4.84
CA GLY A 162 -13.31 7.11 5.81
C GLY A 162 -14.28 8.08 5.15
N SER A 163 -15.57 7.97 5.44
CA SER A 163 -16.58 8.91 4.94
C SER A 163 -16.44 10.32 5.54
N GLN A 164 -15.73 10.44 6.66
CA GLN A 164 -15.45 11.70 7.37
C GLN A 164 -13.98 12.12 7.25
N ASP A 165 -13.22 11.56 6.30
CA ASP A 165 -11.82 11.91 6.07
C ASP A 165 -11.69 13.36 5.58
N GLN A 166 -11.08 14.21 6.42
CA GLN A 166 -10.90 15.64 6.15
C GLN A 166 -9.56 15.95 5.45
N LEU A 167 -8.66 14.98 5.37
CA LEU A 167 -7.36 15.13 4.68
C LEU A 167 -7.46 14.70 3.22
N ILE A 168 -8.16 13.61 2.96
CA ILE A 168 -8.42 13.08 1.63
C ILE A 168 -9.92 12.83 1.53
N GLU A 169 -10.63 13.78 0.93
CA GLU A 169 -12.10 13.69 0.78
C GLU A 169 -12.50 12.34 0.16
N VAL A 170 -13.53 11.72 0.71
CA VAL A 170 -14.04 10.41 0.26
C VAL A 170 -14.36 10.36 -1.23
N GLN A 171 -14.70 11.51 -1.84
CA GLN A 171 -14.94 11.59 -3.27
C GLN A 171 -13.71 11.19 -4.09
N ARG A 172 -12.50 11.50 -3.63
CA ARG A 172 -11.25 11.06 -4.31
C ARG A 172 -11.08 9.54 -4.32
N ALA A 173 -11.55 8.87 -3.26
CA ALA A 173 -11.54 7.40 -3.21
C ALA A 173 -12.62 6.79 -4.12
N ARG A 174 -13.81 7.42 -4.20
CA ARG A 174 -14.88 7.03 -5.12
C ARG A 174 -14.42 7.16 -6.57
N ASP A 175 -13.81 8.29 -6.93
CA ASP A 175 -13.24 8.51 -8.26
C ASP A 175 -12.14 7.48 -8.59
N SER A 176 -11.33 7.10 -7.58
CA SER A 176 -10.32 6.05 -7.73
C SER A 176 -10.96 4.69 -7.99
N ALA A 177 -12.04 4.37 -7.29
CA ALA A 177 -12.79 3.14 -7.50
C ALA A 177 -13.40 3.06 -8.92
N GLU A 178 -13.91 4.17 -9.45
CA GLU A 178 -14.41 4.23 -10.83
C GLU A 178 -13.29 4.01 -11.85
N LYS A 179 -12.12 4.62 -11.66
CA LYS A 179 -10.95 4.40 -12.51
C LYS A 179 -10.51 2.92 -12.51
N LEU A 180 -10.48 2.29 -11.34
CA LEU A 180 -10.13 0.86 -11.20
C LEU A 180 -11.17 -0.04 -11.90
N ARG A 181 -12.46 0.28 -11.79
CA ARG A 181 -13.53 -0.42 -12.52
C ARG A 181 -13.40 -0.28 -14.03
N ALA A 182 -13.05 0.92 -14.52
CA ALA A 182 -12.80 1.16 -15.93
C ALA A 182 -11.60 0.33 -16.46
N LEU A 183 -10.60 0.09 -15.62
CA LEU A 183 -9.48 -0.81 -15.91
C LEU A 183 -9.83 -2.30 -15.72
N ARG A 184 -11.06 -2.63 -15.33
CA ARG A 184 -11.56 -3.98 -15.04
C ARG A 184 -10.79 -4.69 -13.92
N VAL A 185 -10.26 -3.92 -12.97
CA VAL A 185 -9.61 -4.47 -11.77
C VAL A 185 -10.67 -5.17 -10.90
N PRO A 186 -10.42 -6.40 -10.38
CA PRO A 186 -11.29 -7.04 -9.39
C PRO A 186 -11.29 -6.24 -8.08
N LEU A 187 -12.28 -5.35 -7.92
CA LEU A 187 -12.30 -4.34 -6.88
C LEU A 187 -13.29 -4.67 -5.76
N THR A 188 -12.81 -4.68 -4.52
CA THR A 188 -13.61 -4.55 -3.30
C THR A 188 -13.45 -3.12 -2.78
N TYR A 189 -14.54 -2.34 -2.73
CA TYR A 189 -14.54 -0.97 -2.23
C TYR A 189 -15.40 -0.87 -0.98
N ARG A 190 -14.89 -0.27 0.09
CA ARG A 190 -15.61 -0.12 1.37
C ARG A 190 -15.41 1.27 1.95
N GLU A 191 -16.50 1.89 2.40
CA GLU A 191 -16.49 3.13 3.18
C GLU A 191 -16.84 2.83 4.64
N TYR A 192 -16.25 3.61 5.55
CA TYR A 192 -16.46 3.50 6.99
C TYR A 192 -16.76 4.86 7.59
N ASP A 193 -17.55 4.87 8.66
CA ASP A 193 -17.76 6.07 9.48
C ASP A 193 -16.53 6.33 10.35
N MET A 194 -15.49 6.88 9.72
CA MET A 194 -14.20 7.21 10.32
C MET A 194 -13.54 8.37 9.56
N GLY A 195 -12.53 8.99 10.20
CA GLY A 195 -11.68 10.01 9.60
C GLY A 195 -10.54 9.43 8.78
N HIS A 196 -9.36 10.12 8.79
CA HIS A 196 -8.13 9.70 8.13
C HIS A 196 -7.35 8.72 9.01
N GLU A 197 -7.85 7.51 9.16
CA GLU A 197 -7.34 6.52 10.13
C GLU A 197 -7.63 5.08 9.69
N ILE A 198 -7.11 4.13 10.46
CA ILE A 198 -7.45 2.70 10.38
C ILE A 198 -8.13 2.33 11.69
N THR A 199 -9.41 1.99 11.63
CA THR A 199 -10.19 1.58 12.80
C THR A 199 -10.12 0.07 13.01
N PRO A 200 -10.46 -0.45 14.22
CA PRO A 200 -10.54 -1.90 14.45
C PRO A 200 -11.47 -2.61 13.45
N ARG A 201 -12.56 -1.96 13.04
CA ARG A 201 -13.50 -2.53 12.06
C ARG A 201 -12.88 -2.62 10.66
N SER A 202 -12.28 -1.54 10.17
CA SER A 202 -11.64 -1.56 8.84
C SER A 202 -10.46 -2.54 8.81
N LEU A 203 -9.69 -2.64 9.91
CA LEU A 203 -8.61 -3.61 10.03
C LEU A 203 -9.10 -5.06 10.04
N SER A 204 -10.19 -5.36 10.77
CA SER A 204 -10.82 -6.69 10.77
C SER A 204 -11.32 -7.08 9.38
N ASP A 205 -11.93 -6.14 8.66
CA ASP A 205 -12.42 -6.36 7.30
C ASP A 205 -11.28 -6.57 6.30
N LEU A 206 -10.15 -5.82 6.45
CA LEU A 206 -8.92 -6.05 5.68
C LEU A 206 -8.37 -7.46 5.93
N SER A 207 -8.26 -7.85 7.21
CA SER A 207 -7.76 -9.18 7.60
C SER A 207 -8.62 -10.30 7.00
N THR A 208 -9.94 -10.18 7.08
CA THR A 208 -10.89 -11.13 6.49
C THR A 208 -10.73 -11.22 4.97
N TRP A 209 -10.66 -10.09 4.29
CA TRP A 209 -10.48 -10.04 2.85
C TRP A 209 -9.16 -10.68 2.40
N LEU A 210 -8.07 -10.44 3.12
CA LEU A 210 -6.77 -11.07 2.85
C LEU A 210 -6.79 -12.58 3.09
N ASP A 211 -7.47 -13.05 4.14
CA ASP A 211 -7.63 -14.49 4.40
C ASP A 211 -8.37 -15.18 3.25
N GLU A 212 -9.42 -14.56 2.74
CA GLU A 212 -10.22 -15.11 1.64
C GLU A 212 -9.50 -15.03 0.29
N THR A 213 -8.75 -13.97 0.04
CA THR A 213 -8.18 -13.66 -1.29
C THR A 213 -6.78 -14.27 -1.46
N VAL A 214 -5.95 -14.25 -0.41
CA VAL A 214 -4.53 -14.60 -0.48
C VAL A 214 -4.21 -15.89 0.26
N MET A 215 -4.79 -16.07 1.47
CA MET A 215 -4.42 -17.21 2.31
C MET A 215 -5.09 -18.50 1.86
N LYS A 216 -6.36 -18.47 1.42
CA LYS A 216 -7.13 -19.65 0.98
C LYS A 216 -6.92 -20.01 -0.48
N THR A 217 -6.37 -19.15 -1.31
CA THR A 217 -6.03 -19.45 -2.71
C THR A 217 -4.74 -20.25 -2.76
N GLY A 218 -4.81 -21.57 -2.97
CA GLY A 218 -3.63 -22.44 -3.12
C GLY A 218 -3.66 -23.73 -2.28
N SER A 219 -4.84 -24.16 -1.86
CA SER A 219 -5.06 -25.52 -1.33
C SER A 219 -5.38 -26.48 -2.45
#